data_87e4b7d2406c3205240e83cc32d7d34e
#
_entry.id   87e4b7d2406c3205240e83cc32d7d34e
#
_cell.length_a   1.000
_cell.length_b   1.000
_cell.length_c   1.000
_cell.angle_alpha   90.00
_cell.angle_beta   90.00
_cell.angle_gamma   90.00
#
_symmetry.space_group_name_H-M   'P 1'
#
loop_
_entity.id
_entity.type
_entity.pdbx_description
1 polymer ?
#
loop_
_entity_poly.entity_id
_entity_poly.type
_entity_poly.pdbx_seq_one_letter_code
_entity_poly.pdbx_strand_id
1 'polypeptide(L)'
;MKLVKPSYEFIEQQNGLDGLYKHIELIGRTCYKSEDKITPDSAKTFVDRLVESGHLAMVEHGTLYLVMSHVVNRGIDPIYIKALRYKNNKYSKVASFEKDIDGKRVAVYYITTNLRVLIENKWQNDLKYLSEPQDEHPKRYTVKFICDRGVSHEFVRHRVMSFAQESTRYCNYSKDKFGNELTFIQPCWMPSSEWCENDKAGHIFLQTLKMSEDLYLELLSEGWKAQEARAILPNALKTELVVTGFAEDWNHFFSLRDDKAHAHPQAYELAHPLHEEFKNKGIL
;
A
#
# COMPACT_ATOMS: atom_id res chain seq x y z
N MET A 1 -23.68 -9.56 10.43
CA MET A 1 -22.61 -8.65 10.90
C MET A 1 -21.47 -9.48 11.48
N LYS A 2 -20.24 -9.16 11.06
CA LYS A 2 -19.03 -9.85 11.52
C LYS A 2 -18.08 -8.86 12.19
N LEU A 3 -17.51 -9.24 13.34
CA LEU A 3 -16.41 -8.51 13.97
C LEU A 3 -15.09 -9.24 13.71
N VAL A 4 -14.04 -8.49 13.38
CA VAL A 4 -12.68 -9.02 13.19
C VAL A 4 -11.67 -8.15 13.92
N LYS A 5 -10.58 -8.75 14.35
CA LYS A 5 -9.43 -7.99 14.89
C LYS A 5 -8.66 -7.31 13.76
N PRO A 6 -8.06 -6.15 14.00
CA PRO A 6 -7.15 -5.56 13.05
C PRO A 6 -5.90 -6.43 12.88
N SER A 7 -5.27 -6.35 11.71
CA SER A 7 -4.05 -7.10 11.41
C SER A 7 -3.26 -6.42 10.30
N TYR A 8 -2.03 -6.87 10.10
CA TYR A 8 -1.20 -6.48 8.97
C TYR A 8 -0.46 -7.69 8.40
N GLU A 9 -0.01 -7.55 7.16
CA GLU A 9 0.88 -8.51 6.51
C GLU A 9 1.85 -7.79 5.56
N PHE A 10 3.08 -8.28 5.45
CA PHE A 10 4.00 -7.86 4.40
C PHE A 10 3.59 -8.47 3.07
N ILE A 11 3.66 -7.66 2.02
CA ILE A 11 3.49 -8.13 0.64
C ILE A 11 4.83 -7.99 -0.08
N GLU A 12 5.48 -9.10 -0.38
CA GLU A 12 6.75 -9.11 -1.09
C GLU A 12 6.51 -9.04 -2.60
N GLN A 13 7.23 -8.14 -3.26
CA GLN A 13 7.27 -8.07 -4.72
C GLN A 13 8.31 -9.05 -5.23
N GLN A 14 7.91 -9.96 -6.12
CA GLN A 14 8.84 -10.82 -6.83
C GLN A 14 9.70 -10.00 -7.81
N ASN A 15 10.89 -10.52 -8.13
CA ASN A 15 11.84 -9.86 -9.00
C ASN A 15 11.38 -9.80 -10.48
N GLY A 16 11.95 -8.83 -11.21
CA GLY A 16 11.69 -8.65 -12.63
C GLY A 16 10.34 -7.99 -12.96
N LEU A 17 10.08 -7.79 -14.25
CA LEU A 17 8.86 -7.12 -14.71
C LEU A 17 7.60 -7.95 -14.46
N ASP A 18 7.67 -9.26 -14.55
CA ASP A 18 6.53 -10.15 -14.26
C ASP A 18 6.13 -10.05 -12.79
N GLY A 19 7.11 -10.11 -11.88
CA GLY A 19 6.88 -9.92 -10.45
C GLY A 19 6.29 -8.54 -10.13
N LEU A 20 6.79 -7.50 -10.78
CA LEU A 20 6.25 -6.14 -10.66
C LEU A 20 4.77 -6.07 -11.10
N TYR A 21 4.41 -6.65 -12.25
CA TYR A 21 3.04 -6.64 -12.74
C TYR A 21 2.10 -7.42 -11.82
N LYS A 22 2.52 -8.60 -11.34
CA LYS A 22 1.76 -9.41 -10.37
C LYS A 22 1.53 -8.66 -9.06
N HIS A 23 2.54 -7.94 -8.58
CA HIS A 23 2.43 -7.11 -7.38
C HIS A 23 1.41 -5.98 -7.54
N ILE A 24 1.46 -5.25 -8.67
CA ILE A 24 0.48 -4.20 -8.98
C ILE A 24 -0.93 -4.78 -9.12
N GLU A 25 -1.08 -5.94 -9.79
CA GLU A 25 -2.37 -6.59 -9.94
C GLU A 25 -2.95 -6.99 -8.59
N LEU A 26 -2.19 -7.65 -7.73
CA LEU A 26 -2.62 -8.05 -6.39
C LEU A 26 -3.16 -6.85 -5.61
N ILE A 27 -2.41 -5.75 -5.58
CA ILE A 27 -2.78 -4.54 -4.86
C ILE A 27 -4.02 -3.88 -5.49
N GLY A 28 -4.06 -3.76 -6.81
CA GLY A 28 -5.21 -3.19 -7.51
C GLY A 28 -6.48 -4.01 -7.29
N ARG A 29 -6.37 -5.33 -7.31
CA ARG A 29 -7.51 -6.22 -7.07
C ARG A 29 -8.02 -6.18 -5.64
N THR A 30 -7.15 -5.97 -4.67
CA THR A 30 -7.55 -5.73 -3.27
C THR A 30 -8.50 -4.52 -3.16
N CYS A 31 -8.24 -3.43 -3.92
CA CYS A 31 -9.12 -2.26 -3.93
C CYS A 31 -10.53 -2.54 -4.44
N TYR A 32 -10.67 -3.46 -5.37
CA TYR A 32 -11.96 -3.82 -6.01
C TYR A 32 -12.54 -5.14 -5.48
N LYS A 33 -11.84 -5.80 -4.55
CA LYS A 33 -12.17 -7.13 -4.05
C LYS A 33 -12.45 -8.10 -5.21
N SER A 34 -11.47 -8.20 -6.11
CA SER A 34 -11.54 -9.02 -7.33
C SER A 34 -10.32 -9.94 -7.49
N GLU A 35 -9.76 -10.39 -6.37
CA GLU A 35 -8.62 -11.29 -6.29
C GLU A 35 -8.93 -12.65 -6.93
N ASP A 36 -10.21 -13.04 -6.95
CA ASP A 36 -10.75 -14.20 -7.64
C ASP A 36 -10.48 -14.21 -9.16
N LYS A 37 -10.13 -13.05 -9.73
CA LYS A 37 -9.83 -12.88 -11.16
C LYS A 37 -8.33 -12.93 -11.49
N ILE A 38 -7.48 -13.18 -10.50
CA ILE A 38 -6.04 -13.34 -10.71
C ILE A 38 -5.81 -14.70 -11.39
N THR A 39 -5.12 -14.66 -12.52
CA THR A 39 -4.66 -15.86 -13.24
C THR A 39 -3.17 -15.74 -13.55
N PRO A 40 -2.47 -16.81 -13.94
CA PRO A 40 -1.05 -16.76 -14.26
C PRO A 40 -0.67 -15.66 -15.27
N ASP A 41 -1.56 -15.32 -16.21
CA ASP A 41 -1.30 -14.42 -17.33
C ASP A 41 -2.08 -13.08 -17.24
N SER A 42 -2.83 -12.83 -16.16
CA SER A 42 -3.70 -11.65 -16.06
C SER A 42 -2.97 -10.35 -15.75
N ALA A 43 -1.81 -10.43 -15.10
CA ALA A 43 -1.15 -9.29 -14.48
C ALA A 43 -0.79 -8.18 -15.48
N LYS A 44 -0.13 -8.54 -16.59
CA LYS A 44 0.27 -7.53 -17.58
C LYS A 44 -0.93 -6.82 -18.20
N THR A 45 -1.95 -7.59 -18.61
CA THR A 45 -3.18 -7.02 -19.19
C THR A 45 -3.93 -6.12 -18.20
N PHE A 46 -3.90 -6.48 -16.89
CA PHE A 46 -4.49 -5.66 -15.86
C PHE A 46 -3.75 -4.32 -15.70
N VAL A 47 -2.42 -4.35 -15.65
CA VAL A 47 -1.60 -3.14 -15.54
C VAL A 47 -1.74 -2.25 -16.77
N ASP A 48 -1.73 -2.82 -17.98
CA ASP A 48 -1.92 -2.08 -19.23
C ASP A 48 -3.25 -1.28 -19.20
N ARG A 49 -4.35 -1.90 -18.75
CA ARG A 49 -5.66 -1.22 -18.58
C ARG A 49 -5.62 -0.09 -17.56
N LEU A 50 -4.90 -0.27 -16.44
CA LEU A 50 -4.75 0.80 -15.46
C LEU A 50 -4.02 2.01 -16.06
N VAL A 51 -2.98 1.75 -16.85
CA VAL A 51 -2.20 2.79 -17.53
C VAL A 51 -3.05 3.50 -18.59
N GLU A 52 -3.74 2.76 -19.45
CA GLU A 52 -4.62 3.30 -20.49
C GLU A 52 -5.77 4.14 -19.93
N SER A 53 -6.34 3.71 -18.80
CA SER A 53 -7.43 4.44 -18.12
C SER A 53 -6.95 5.59 -17.23
N GLY A 54 -5.64 5.81 -17.09
CA GLY A 54 -5.05 6.84 -16.24
C GLY A 54 -5.15 6.55 -14.72
N HIS A 55 -5.47 5.32 -14.32
CA HIS A 55 -5.53 4.91 -12.91
C HIS A 55 -4.14 4.58 -12.35
N LEU A 56 -3.23 5.55 -12.38
CA LEU A 56 -1.82 5.36 -12.07
C LEU A 56 -1.52 5.20 -10.56
N ALA A 57 -2.49 5.42 -9.68
CA ALA A 57 -2.27 5.25 -8.23
C ALA A 57 -1.84 3.82 -7.87
N MET A 58 -2.47 2.80 -8.49
CA MET A 58 -2.10 1.40 -8.26
C MET A 58 -0.72 1.07 -8.84
N VAL A 59 -0.39 1.66 -9.98
CA VAL A 59 0.90 1.45 -10.68
C VAL A 59 2.09 1.97 -9.86
N GLU A 60 1.85 2.91 -8.95
CA GLU A 60 2.85 3.48 -8.04
C GLU A 60 3.41 2.46 -7.04
N HIS A 61 2.66 1.40 -6.74
CA HIS A 61 3.10 0.33 -5.83
C HIS A 61 4.19 -0.56 -6.45
N GLY A 62 4.28 -0.64 -7.78
CA GLY A 62 5.29 -1.44 -8.48
C GLY A 62 6.68 -0.82 -8.36
N THR A 63 7.55 -1.42 -7.56
CA THR A 63 8.92 -0.96 -7.31
C THR A 63 9.86 -1.41 -8.42
N LEU A 64 10.69 -0.51 -8.91
CA LEU A 64 11.74 -0.77 -9.89
C LEU A 64 13.11 -0.46 -9.31
N TYR A 65 14.05 -1.38 -9.51
CA TYR A 65 15.45 -1.24 -9.18
C TYR A 65 16.25 -1.13 -10.47
N LEU A 66 16.99 -0.03 -10.63
CA LEU A 66 17.80 0.22 -11.82
C LEU A 66 19.25 0.39 -11.41
N VAL A 67 20.18 -0.15 -12.20
CA VAL A 67 21.61 0.10 -12.05
C VAL A 67 22.13 0.79 -13.31
N MET A 68 22.71 1.97 -13.13
CA MET A 68 23.34 2.74 -14.20
C MET A 68 24.80 3.01 -13.84
N SER A 69 25.70 2.98 -14.81
CA SER A 69 27.10 3.28 -14.57
C SER A 69 27.74 3.96 -15.75
N HIS A 70 28.79 4.75 -15.48
CA HIS A 70 29.64 5.33 -16.49
C HIS A 70 31.08 5.50 -16.00
N VAL A 71 32.04 5.53 -16.93
CA VAL A 71 33.43 5.84 -16.61
C VAL A 71 33.53 7.35 -16.32
N VAL A 72 34.14 7.70 -15.20
CA VAL A 72 34.31 9.11 -14.78
C VAL A 72 35.38 9.76 -15.68
N ASN A 73 34.94 10.67 -16.55
CA ASN A 73 35.76 11.41 -17.46
C ASN A 73 35.60 12.92 -17.26
N ARG A 74 36.43 13.72 -17.97
CA ARG A 74 36.22 15.18 -18.06
C ARG A 74 34.99 15.46 -18.92
N GLY A 75 33.94 15.95 -18.34
CA GLY A 75 32.68 16.29 -19.02
C GLY A 75 31.45 15.71 -18.34
N ILE A 76 30.27 16.06 -18.84
CA ILE A 76 28.98 15.62 -18.29
C ILE A 76 28.53 14.39 -19.08
N ASP A 77 28.46 13.25 -18.37
CA ASP A 77 28.00 11.99 -18.95
C ASP A 77 26.46 11.95 -19.01
N PRO A 78 25.86 11.43 -20.10
CA PRO A 78 24.39 11.25 -20.19
C PRO A 78 23.79 10.36 -19.08
N ILE A 79 24.54 9.37 -18.58
CA ILE A 79 24.11 8.51 -17.47
C ILE A 79 24.02 9.31 -16.16
N TYR A 80 25.01 10.20 -15.91
CA TYR A 80 24.96 11.10 -14.77
C TYR A 80 23.70 11.98 -14.81
N ILE A 81 23.38 12.57 -15.96
CA ILE A 81 22.14 13.38 -16.11
C ILE A 81 20.90 12.55 -15.86
N LYS A 82 20.88 11.28 -16.31
CA LYS A 82 19.77 10.36 -16.03
C LYS A 82 19.64 10.06 -14.53
N ALA A 83 20.72 9.74 -13.85
CA ALA A 83 20.70 9.49 -12.40
C ALA A 83 20.24 10.74 -11.63
N LEU A 84 20.70 11.93 -12.03
CA LEU A 84 20.33 13.19 -11.40
C LEU A 84 18.83 13.49 -11.49
N ARG A 85 18.15 13.15 -12.59
CA ARG A 85 16.70 13.35 -12.71
C ARG A 85 15.90 12.45 -11.72
N TYR A 86 16.37 11.23 -11.47
CA TYR A 86 15.78 10.38 -10.42
C TYR A 86 16.06 10.92 -9.02
N LYS A 87 17.27 11.43 -8.76
CA LYS A 87 17.62 12.06 -7.49
C LYS A 87 16.74 13.28 -7.18
N ASN A 88 16.32 14.01 -8.20
CA ASN A 88 15.44 15.17 -8.08
C ASN A 88 13.95 14.81 -8.08
N ASN A 89 13.59 13.53 -8.23
CA ASN A 89 12.21 13.06 -8.17
C ASN A 89 11.87 12.57 -6.76
N LYS A 90 10.84 13.15 -6.16
CA LYS A 90 10.45 12.84 -4.77
C LYS A 90 9.99 11.40 -4.53
N TYR A 91 9.65 10.67 -5.58
CA TYR A 91 9.22 9.25 -5.51
C TYR A 91 10.34 8.28 -5.87
N SER A 92 11.56 8.77 -6.00
CA SER A 92 12.74 7.98 -6.33
C SER A 92 13.85 8.26 -5.34
N LYS A 93 14.71 7.28 -5.09
CA LYS A 93 15.94 7.45 -4.31
C LYS A 93 17.12 6.88 -5.07
N VAL A 94 18.27 7.52 -4.92
CA VAL A 94 19.51 7.16 -5.61
C VAL A 94 20.65 7.06 -4.59
N ALA A 95 21.26 5.88 -4.49
CA ALA A 95 22.57 5.72 -3.88
C ALA A 95 23.64 5.70 -4.99
N SER A 96 24.77 6.31 -4.75
CA SER A 96 25.84 6.39 -5.75
C SER A 96 27.20 6.12 -5.12
N PHE A 97 28.00 5.34 -5.83
CA PHE A 97 29.33 4.94 -5.40
C PHE A 97 30.31 5.07 -6.57
N GLU A 98 31.58 5.33 -6.26
CA GLU A 98 32.65 5.21 -7.22
C GLU A 98 33.46 3.95 -6.92
N LYS A 99 33.72 3.16 -7.95
CA LYS A 99 34.47 1.89 -7.88
C LYS A 99 35.60 1.94 -8.91
N ASP A 100 36.74 1.36 -8.59
CA ASP A 100 37.77 1.07 -9.61
C ASP A 100 37.42 -0.26 -10.29
N ILE A 101 37.25 -0.22 -11.60
CA ILE A 101 36.99 -1.41 -12.43
C ILE A 101 38.01 -1.40 -13.56
N ASP A 102 38.89 -2.37 -13.57
CA ASP A 102 39.95 -2.51 -14.59
C ASP A 102 40.82 -1.24 -14.73
N GLY A 103 41.17 -0.61 -13.60
CA GLY A 103 41.99 0.61 -13.59
C GLY A 103 41.23 1.86 -14.05
N LYS A 104 39.91 1.80 -14.19
CA LYS A 104 39.06 2.94 -14.53
C LYS A 104 38.14 3.28 -13.37
N ARG A 105 38.07 4.56 -13.03
CA ARG A 105 37.12 5.08 -12.07
C ARG A 105 35.73 5.07 -12.68
N VAL A 106 34.80 4.28 -12.11
CA VAL A 106 33.42 4.11 -12.60
C VAL A 106 32.45 4.60 -11.53
N ALA A 107 31.57 5.52 -11.89
CA ALA A 107 30.46 5.91 -11.06
C ALA A 107 29.29 4.93 -11.31
N VAL A 108 28.73 4.38 -10.22
CA VAL A 108 27.58 3.45 -10.24
C VAL A 108 26.44 4.08 -9.45
N TYR A 109 25.24 4.06 -10.03
CA TYR A 109 24.01 4.60 -9.45
C TYR A 109 23.01 3.47 -9.24
N TYR A 110 22.64 3.26 -8.01
CA TYR A 110 21.59 2.34 -7.59
C TYR A 110 20.31 3.15 -7.38
N ILE A 111 19.36 2.99 -8.28
CA ILE A 111 18.16 3.80 -8.36
C ILE A 111 16.96 2.94 -7.98
N THR A 112 16.22 3.35 -6.96
CA THR A 112 14.92 2.78 -6.64
C THR A 112 13.82 3.78 -6.95
N THR A 113 12.85 3.34 -7.75
CA THR A 113 11.73 4.15 -8.20
C THR A 113 10.47 3.29 -8.32
N ASN A 114 9.44 3.77 -8.98
CA ASN A 114 8.23 3.00 -9.26
C ASN A 114 7.79 3.17 -10.74
N LEU A 115 6.94 2.26 -11.20
CA LEU A 115 6.51 2.24 -12.60
C LEU A 115 5.74 3.51 -13.00
N ARG A 116 4.97 4.11 -12.08
CA ARG A 116 4.26 5.37 -12.33
C ARG A 116 5.22 6.50 -12.70
N VAL A 117 6.36 6.63 -12.01
CA VAL A 117 7.39 7.64 -12.32
C VAL A 117 7.88 7.50 -13.76
N LEU A 118 8.14 6.26 -14.21
CA LEU A 118 8.58 6.03 -15.57
C LEU A 118 7.51 6.44 -16.60
N ILE A 119 6.26 6.09 -16.33
CA ILE A 119 5.13 6.38 -17.24
C ILE A 119 4.87 7.88 -17.33
N GLU A 120 4.70 8.57 -16.21
CA GLU A 120 4.36 10.00 -16.17
C GLU A 120 5.47 10.88 -16.78
N ASN A 121 6.74 10.47 -16.62
CA ASN A 121 7.88 11.22 -17.16
C ASN A 121 8.33 10.74 -18.54
N LYS A 122 7.72 9.72 -19.12
CA LYS A 122 8.10 9.08 -20.38
C LYS A 122 9.54 8.51 -20.34
N TRP A 123 9.90 7.87 -19.21
CA TRP A 123 11.22 7.27 -18.98
C TRP A 123 11.23 5.74 -19.13
N GLN A 124 10.23 5.15 -19.78
CA GLN A 124 10.12 3.69 -19.96
C GLN A 124 11.36 3.07 -20.66
N ASN A 125 12.06 3.83 -21.49
CA ASN A 125 13.33 3.40 -22.11
C ASN A 125 14.43 3.08 -21.08
N ASP A 126 14.28 3.52 -19.82
CA ASP A 126 15.23 3.20 -18.77
C ASP A 126 15.02 1.81 -18.16
N LEU A 127 13.94 1.11 -18.53
CA LEU A 127 13.76 -0.31 -18.19
C LEU A 127 14.92 -1.20 -18.67
N LYS A 128 15.70 -0.76 -19.66
CA LYS A 128 16.95 -1.46 -20.06
C LYS A 128 18.02 -1.51 -18.96
N TYR A 129 17.90 -0.70 -17.91
CA TYR A 129 18.78 -0.69 -16.74
C TYR A 129 18.18 -1.46 -15.55
N LEU A 130 17.06 -2.15 -15.76
CA LEU A 130 16.41 -2.95 -14.74
C LEU A 130 17.39 -4.00 -14.20
N SER A 131 17.43 -4.12 -12.88
CA SER A 131 18.23 -5.10 -12.18
C SER A 131 17.43 -5.77 -11.07
N GLU A 132 17.95 -6.87 -10.57
CA GLU A 132 17.54 -7.40 -9.26
C GLU A 132 17.89 -6.40 -8.15
N PRO A 133 17.12 -6.36 -7.04
CA PRO A 133 17.47 -5.54 -5.90
C PRO A 133 18.83 -5.93 -5.33
N GLN A 134 19.75 -4.97 -5.20
CA GLN A 134 21.07 -5.13 -4.58
C GLN A 134 21.08 -4.40 -3.23
N ASP A 135 22.07 -4.69 -2.39
CA ASP A 135 22.15 -4.13 -1.02
C ASP A 135 22.25 -2.60 -1.02
N GLU A 136 22.91 -2.05 -2.04
CA GLU A 136 23.08 -0.60 -2.19
C GLU A 136 21.80 0.14 -2.61
N HIS A 137 20.77 -0.56 -3.10
CA HIS A 137 19.50 0.09 -3.44
C HIS A 137 18.77 0.54 -2.18
N PRO A 138 18.30 1.80 -2.10
CA PRO A 138 17.28 2.18 -1.12
C PRO A 138 16.05 1.28 -1.30
N LYS A 139 15.66 0.56 -0.24
CA LYS A 139 14.58 -0.44 -0.32
C LYS A 139 13.20 0.19 -0.09
N ARG A 140 12.19 -0.32 -0.79
CA ARG A 140 10.77 -0.04 -0.54
C ARG A 140 10.08 -1.30 0.00
N TYR A 141 9.15 -1.10 0.91
CA TYR A 141 8.41 -2.16 1.57
C TYR A 141 6.92 -1.92 1.42
N THR A 142 6.16 -3.00 1.24
CA THR A 142 4.71 -2.97 1.09
C THR A 142 4.07 -3.74 2.25
N VAL A 143 3.12 -3.09 2.91
CA VAL A 143 2.33 -3.68 3.99
C VAL A 143 0.86 -3.51 3.69
N LYS A 144 0.07 -4.57 3.86
CA LYS A 144 -1.38 -4.53 3.83
C LYS A 144 -1.90 -4.51 5.27
N PHE A 145 -2.76 -3.56 5.58
CA PHE A 145 -3.47 -3.45 6.85
C PHE A 145 -4.93 -3.86 6.67
N ILE A 146 -5.44 -4.62 7.63
CA ILE A 146 -6.86 -4.80 7.89
C ILE A 146 -7.17 -3.91 9.10
N CYS A 147 -7.87 -2.82 8.88
CA CYS A 147 -8.17 -1.81 9.90
C CYS A 147 -9.55 -1.21 9.68
N ASP A 148 -10.00 -0.36 10.59
CA ASP A 148 -11.19 0.44 10.39
C ASP A 148 -10.93 1.66 9.50
N ARG A 149 -11.99 2.32 9.04
CA ARG A 149 -11.86 3.50 8.20
C ARG A 149 -11.29 4.70 8.94
N GLY A 150 -11.51 4.83 10.25
CA GLY A 150 -10.93 5.89 11.07
C GLY A 150 -9.42 5.81 11.07
N VAL A 151 -8.85 4.64 11.39
CA VAL A 151 -7.40 4.39 11.35
C VAL A 151 -6.84 4.58 9.93
N SER A 152 -7.55 4.10 8.90
CA SER A 152 -7.08 4.28 7.54
C SER A 152 -6.94 5.74 7.14
N HIS A 153 -7.82 6.63 7.63
CA HIS A 153 -7.73 8.09 7.40
C HIS A 153 -6.52 8.73 8.09
N GLU A 154 -6.00 8.11 9.14
CA GLU A 154 -4.75 8.55 9.77
C GLU A 154 -3.52 8.07 9.00
N PHE A 155 -3.54 6.83 8.49
CA PHE A 155 -2.42 6.23 7.80
C PHE A 155 -2.16 6.87 6.43
N VAL A 156 -3.19 7.23 5.67
CA VAL A 156 -3.04 7.87 4.35
C VAL A 156 -2.48 9.30 4.39
N ARG A 157 -2.23 9.86 5.58
CA ARG A 157 -1.60 11.18 5.73
C ARG A 157 -0.08 11.17 5.56
N HIS A 158 0.55 9.99 5.54
CA HIS A 158 2.00 9.83 5.42
C HIS A 158 2.46 9.95 3.96
N ARG A 159 2.78 11.18 3.55
CA ARG A 159 3.34 11.46 2.22
C ARG A 159 4.88 11.28 2.29
N VAL A 160 5.53 10.71 1.29
CA VAL A 160 5.12 10.41 -0.09
C VAL A 160 4.89 8.90 -0.31
N MET A 161 4.34 8.19 0.67
CA MET A 161 4.02 6.78 0.51
C MET A 161 2.88 6.57 -0.50
N SER A 162 2.82 5.39 -1.09
CA SER A 162 1.77 4.97 -2.02
C SER A 162 0.66 4.26 -1.25
N PHE A 163 -0.60 4.55 -1.59
CA PHE A 163 -1.78 4.01 -0.89
C PHE A 163 -2.78 3.42 -1.85
N ALA A 164 -3.25 2.21 -1.53
CA ALA A 164 -4.35 1.55 -2.20
C ALA A 164 -5.34 1.04 -1.14
N GLN A 165 -6.61 1.41 -1.25
CA GLN A 165 -7.62 1.10 -0.24
C GLN A 165 -8.84 0.42 -0.86
N GLU A 166 -9.42 -0.56 -0.15
CA GLU A 166 -10.71 -1.16 -0.48
C GLU A 166 -11.77 -0.07 -0.69
N SER A 167 -12.43 -0.13 -1.84
CA SER A 167 -13.32 0.95 -2.29
C SER A 167 -14.78 0.64 -1.98
N THR A 168 -15.36 1.35 -1.05
CA THR A 168 -16.81 1.31 -0.78
C THR A 168 -17.68 1.87 -1.93
N ARG A 169 -17.07 2.44 -2.99
CA ARG A 169 -17.81 2.82 -4.21
C ARG A 169 -18.13 1.63 -5.09
N TYR A 170 -17.19 0.67 -5.15
CA TYR A 170 -17.27 -0.50 -6.05
C TYR A 170 -17.65 -1.79 -5.31
N CYS A 171 -17.30 -1.89 -4.02
CA CYS A 171 -17.65 -3.03 -3.21
C CYS A 171 -19.10 -2.90 -2.75
N ASN A 172 -19.95 -3.77 -3.27
CA ASN A 172 -21.35 -3.92 -2.85
C ASN A 172 -21.42 -5.13 -1.90
N TYR A 173 -21.60 -4.87 -0.60
CA TYR A 173 -21.57 -5.89 0.44
C TYR A 173 -22.82 -6.79 0.46
N SER A 174 -23.87 -6.51 -0.32
CA SER A 174 -25.00 -7.42 -0.50
C SER A 174 -24.73 -8.59 -1.42
N LYS A 175 -23.53 -8.66 -2.05
CA LYS A 175 -23.19 -9.74 -2.97
C LYS A 175 -22.65 -10.95 -2.22
N ASP A 176 -22.88 -12.15 -2.75
CA ASP A 176 -22.50 -13.44 -2.17
C ASP A 176 -21.02 -13.52 -1.78
N LYS A 177 -20.13 -12.91 -2.55
CA LYS A 177 -18.69 -12.87 -2.23
C LYS A 177 -18.34 -12.14 -0.93
N PHE A 178 -19.27 -11.34 -0.40
CA PHE A 178 -19.16 -10.67 0.91
C PHE A 178 -20.04 -11.32 1.97
N GLY A 179 -20.74 -12.42 1.63
CA GLY A 179 -21.62 -13.14 2.55
C GLY A 179 -22.91 -12.37 2.89
N ASN A 180 -23.26 -11.34 2.10
CA ASN A 180 -24.39 -10.45 2.36
C ASN A 180 -24.38 -9.87 3.79
N GLU A 181 -23.17 -9.56 4.27
CA GLU A 181 -22.95 -8.98 5.59
C GLU A 181 -21.83 -7.94 5.59
N LEU A 182 -21.88 -7.02 6.55
CA LEU A 182 -20.79 -6.09 6.80
C LEU A 182 -19.79 -6.68 7.81
N THR A 183 -18.53 -6.36 7.60
CA THR A 183 -17.45 -6.66 8.54
C THR A 183 -17.00 -5.36 9.22
N PHE A 184 -16.87 -5.37 10.53
CA PHE A 184 -16.39 -4.26 11.33
C PHE A 184 -15.15 -4.64 12.11
N ILE A 185 -14.32 -3.67 12.45
CA ILE A 185 -13.16 -3.88 13.31
C ILE A 185 -13.59 -3.81 14.78
N GLN A 186 -13.19 -4.82 15.55
CA GLN A 186 -13.33 -4.81 17.00
C GLN A 186 -12.30 -3.83 17.58
N PRO A 187 -12.72 -2.76 18.28
CA PRO A 187 -11.80 -1.83 18.91
C PRO A 187 -10.94 -2.51 20.00
N CYS A 188 -9.68 -2.08 20.15
CA CYS A 188 -8.75 -2.67 21.12
C CYS A 188 -9.18 -2.54 22.60
N TRP A 189 -10.07 -1.59 22.92
CA TRP A 189 -10.66 -1.42 24.25
C TRP A 189 -11.88 -2.31 24.51
N MET A 190 -12.28 -3.13 23.52
CA MET A 190 -13.37 -4.10 23.64
C MET A 190 -12.79 -5.52 23.61
N PRO A 191 -12.55 -6.16 24.76
CA PRO A 191 -11.78 -7.42 24.83
C PRO A 191 -12.48 -8.62 24.20
N SER A 192 -13.81 -8.67 24.19
CA SER A 192 -14.59 -9.72 23.52
C SER A 192 -16.00 -9.25 23.17
N SER A 193 -16.66 -9.94 22.24
CA SER A 193 -18.09 -9.70 21.93
C SER A 193 -18.99 -10.02 23.13
N GLU A 194 -18.68 -11.08 23.90
CA GLU A 194 -19.42 -11.44 25.12
C GLU A 194 -19.34 -10.33 26.18
N TRP A 195 -18.18 -9.67 26.31
CA TRP A 195 -18.06 -8.52 27.20
C TRP A 195 -19.00 -7.39 26.76
N CYS A 196 -19.10 -7.14 25.45
CA CYS A 196 -19.97 -6.11 24.90
C CYS A 196 -21.45 -6.35 25.18
N GLU A 197 -21.89 -7.62 25.26
CA GLU A 197 -23.27 -7.95 25.57
C GLU A 197 -23.63 -7.64 27.04
N ASN A 198 -22.66 -7.70 27.94
CA ASN A 198 -22.83 -7.45 29.37
C ASN A 198 -22.53 -6.00 29.80
N ASP A 199 -21.97 -5.19 28.91
CA ASP A 199 -21.64 -3.77 29.15
C ASP A 199 -22.56 -2.87 28.34
N LYS A 200 -23.13 -1.85 28.98
CA LYS A 200 -24.08 -0.93 28.35
C LYS A 200 -23.47 -0.21 27.14
N ALA A 201 -22.22 0.22 27.22
CA ALA A 201 -21.54 0.90 26.12
C ALA A 201 -21.27 -0.07 24.96
N GLY A 202 -20.81 -1.27 25.28
CA GLY A 202 -20.63 -2.36 24.30
C GLY A 202 -21.92 -2.73 23.59
N HIS A 203 -23.00 -2.85 24.34
CA HIS A 203 -24.32 -3.13 23.78
C HIS A 203 -24.80 -2.04 22.80
N ILE A 204 -24.66 -0.75 23.17
CA ILE A 204 -24.98 0.39 22.29
C ILE A 204 -24.14 0.33 21.01
N PHE A 205 -22.84 0.04 21.14
CA PHE A 205 -21.93 -0.07 20.00
C PHE A 205 -22.37 -1.17 19.04
N LEU A 206 -22.59 -2.40 19.53
CA LEU A 206 -23.02 -3.52 18.70
C LEU A 206 -24.38 -3.29 18.04
N GLN A 207 -25.36 -2.74 18.77
CA GLN A 207 -26.65 -2.38 18.20
C GLN A 207 -26.53 -1.35 17.08
N THR A 208 -25.65 -0.33 17.26
CA THR A 208 -25.43 0.70 16.24
C THR A 208 -24.80 0.12 14.97
N LEU A 209 -23.84 -0.80 15.12
CA LEU A 209 -23.24 -1.48 13.97
C LEU A 209 -24.26 -2.35 13.24
N LYS A 210 -25.07 -3.11 13.99
CA LYS A 210 -26.12 -3.96 13.40
C LYS A 210 -27.17 -3.12 12.67
N MET A 211 -27.62 -2.03 13.26
CA MET A 211 -28.54 -1.11 12.62
C MET A 211 -27.96 -0.52 11.34
N SER A 212 -26.68 -0.13 11.35
CA SER A 212 -26.00 0.39 10.17
C SER A 212 -25.92 -0.64 9.03
N GLU A 213 -25.68 -1.92 9.37
CA GLU A 213 -25.72 -3.02 8.40
C GLU A 213 -27.12 -3.17 7.78
N ASP A 214 -28.15 -3.28 8.63
CA ASP A 214 -29.53 -3.52 8.19
C ASP A 214 -30.00 -2.39 7.26
N LEU A 215 -29.78 -1.13 7.67
CA LEU A 215 -30.14 0.04 6.87
C LEU A 215 -29.33 0.16 5.57
N TYR A 216 -28.04 -0.20 5.57
CA TYR A 216 -27.23 -0.23 4.36
C TYR A 216 -27.78 -1.24 3.35
N LEU A 217 -28.10 -2.45 3.80
CA LEU A 217 -28.66 -3.50 2.94
C LEU A 217 -30.07 -3.12 2.45
N GLU A 218 -30.89 -2.48 3.30
CA GLU A 218 -32.20 -1.95 2.91
C GLU A 218 -32.07 -0.88 1.82
N LEU A 219 -31.18 0.10 1.97
CA LEU A 219 -30.93 1.11 0.93
C LEU A 219 -30.54 0.49 -0.42
N LEU A 220 -29.73 -0.57 -0.39
CA LEU A 220 -29.38 -1.31 -1.62
C LEU A 220 -30.60 -2.03 -2.21
N SER A 221 -31.50 -2.58 -1.40
CA SER A 221 -32.72 -3.24 -1.86
C SER A 221 -33.72 -2.26 -2.45
N GLU A 222 -33.73 -1.02 -1.97
CA GLU A 222 -34.52 0.10 -2.51
C GLU A 222 -33.88 0.73 -3.76
N GLY A 223 -32.79 0.14 -4.29
CA GLY A 223 -32.16 0.50 -5.55
C GLY A 223 -31.02 1.53 -5.46
N TRP A 224 -30.61 1.92 -4.26
CA TRP A 224 -29.42 2.76 -4.10
C TRP A 224 -28.18 2.01 -4.54
N LYS A 225 -27.24 2.72 -5.17
CA LYS A 225 -25.94 2.17 -5.51
C LYS A 225 -25.04 2.12 -4.27
N ALA A 226 -24.09 1.18 -4.24
CA ALA A 226 -23.13 1.07 -3.13
C ALA A 226 -22.43 2.40 -2.79
N GLN A 227 -22.10 3.20 -3.81
CA GLN A 227 -21.48 4.53 -3.64
C GLN A 227 -22.41 5.56 -2.94
N GLU A 228 -23.69 5.33 -2.93
CA GLU A 228 -24.71 6.17 -2.28
C GLU A 228 -25.01 5.63 -0.87
N ALA A 229 -25.35 4.35 -0.79
CA ALA A 229 -25.68 3.67 0.48
C ALA A 229 -24.53 3.73 1.51
N ARG A 230 -23.26 3.75 1.05
CA ARG A 230 -22.09 3.86 1.95
C ARG A 230 -22.07 5.09 2.85
N ALA A 231 -22.90 6.10 2.57
CA ALA A 231 -22.94 7.34 3.35
C ALA A 231 -23.31 7.10 4.83
N ILE A 232 -24.04 6.02 5.14
CA ILE A 232 -24.43 5.66 6.51
C ILE A 232 -23.46 4.74 7.22
N LEU A 233 -22.38 4.29 6.55
CA LEU A 233 -21.43 3.35 7.13
C LEU A 233 -20.54 4.03 8.18
N PRO A 234 -20.40 3.45 9.39
CA PRO A 234 -19.59 4.03 10.46
C PRO A 234 -18.08 3.90 10.19
N ASN A 235 -17.29 4.66 10.93
CA ASN A 235 -15.82 4.55 10.90
C ASN A 235 -15.30 3.17 11.31
N ALA A 236 -16.04 2.43 12.12
CA ALA A 236 -15.70 1.07 12.52
C ALA A 236 -15.74 0.05 11.36
N LEU A 237 -16.28 0.43 10.18
CA LEU A 237 -16.28 -0.45 9.01
C LEU A 237 -14.86 -0.91 8.67
N LYS A 238 -14.68 -2.23 8.53
CA LYS A 238 -13.42 -2.85 8.09
C LYS A 238 -13.04 -2.32 6.70
N THR A 239 -11.77 -2.04 6.53
CA THR A 239 -11.18 -1.76 5.23
C THR A 239 -9.83 -2.47 5.07
N GLU A 240 -9.41 -2.69 3.86
CA GLU A 240 -8.05 -3.10 3.54
C GLU A 240 -7.29 -1.93 2.95
N LEU A 241 -6.13 -1.64 3.52
CA LEU A 241 -5.27 -0.54 3.10
C LEU A 241 -3.88 -1.10 2.81
N VAL A 242 -3.44 -1.00 1.56
CA VAL A 242 -2.07 -1.34 1.18
C VAL A 242 -1.23 -0.08 1.11
N VAL A 243 -0.07 -0.13 1.75
CA VAL A 243 0.87 0.99 1.87
C VAL A 243 2.23 0.55 1.36
N THR A 244 2.84 1.33 0.45
CA THR A 244 4.20 1.10 -0.04
C THR A 244 5.04 2.34 0.15
N GLY A 245 6.21 2.22 0.79
CA GLY A 245 7.12 3.33 1.05
C GLY A 245 8.56 2.89 1.20
N PHE A 246 9.50 3.83 1.14
CA PHE A 246 10.90 3.58 1.48
C PHE A 246 11.05 3.33 2.99
N ALA A 247 12.14 2.68 3.41
CA ALA A 247 12.43 2.46 4.83
C ALA A 247 12.35 3.77 5.66
N GLU A 248 12.86 4.89 5.12
CA GLU A 248 12.77 6.20 5.80
C GLU A 248 11.33 6.70 5.95
N ASP A 249 10.46 6.44 4.95
CA ASP A 249 9.04 6.81 5.04
C ASP A 249 8.35 6.01 6.13
N TRP A 250 8.69 4.71 6.25
CA TRP A 250 8.22 3.85 7.33
C TRP A 250 8.75 4.30 8.69
N ASN A 251 10.02 4.73 8.80
CA ASN A 251 10.55 5.29 10.04
C ASN A 251 9.75 6.53 10.47
N HIS A 252 9.42 7.43 9.54
CA HIS A 252 8.56 8.57 9.83
C HIS A 252 7.13 8.13 10.22
N PHE A 253 6.58 7.10 9.56
CA PHE A 253 5.28 6.54 9.96
C PHE A 253 5.31 6.07 11.41
N PHE A 254 6.32 5.29 11.80
CA PHE A 254 6.45 4.78 13.17
C PHE A 254 6.66 5.89 14.20
N SER A 255 7.41 6.94 13.86
CA SER A 255 7.60 8.08 14.77
C SER A 255 6.30 8.78 15.19
N LEU A 256 5.24 8.64 14.39
CA LEU A 256 3.93 9.24 14.66
C LEU A 256 2.86 8.22 15.08
N ARG A 257 3.00 6.95 14.72
CA ARG A 257 1.96 5.93 14.94
C ARG A 257 2.35 4.90 15.99
N ASP A 258 3.64 4.73 16.27
CA ASP A 258 4.15 3.93 17.39
C ASP A 258 4.46 4.80 18.62
N ASP A 259 3.62 5.78 18.86
CA ASP A 259 3.64 6.63 20.06
C ASP A 259 2.40 6.35 20.91
N LYS A 260 2.59 5.54 21.97
CA LYS A 260 1.50 5.13 22.86
C LYS A 260 0.78 6.30 23.54
N ALA A 261 1.46 7.44 23.71
CA ALA A 261 0.90 8.59 24.41
C ALA A 261 0.03 9.48 23.49
N HIS A 262 0.34 9.54 22.18
CA HIS A 262 -0.27 10.51 21.29
C HIS A 262 -0.99 9.87 20.10
N ALA A 263 -0.63 8.65 19.69
CA ALA A 263 -1.32 7.96 18.61
C ALA A 263 -2.69 7.45 19.08
N HIS A 264 -3.64 7.38 18.13
CA HIS A 264 -4.90 6.71 18.41
C HIS A 264 -4.66 5.25 18.80
N PRO A 265 -5.30 4.71 19.86
CA PRO A 265 -5.02 3.34 20.34
C PRO A 265 -5.07 2.25 19.27
N GLN A 266 -6.05 2.28 18.35
CA GLN A 266 -6.16 1.31 17.26
C GLN A 266 -5.07 1.52 16.17
N ALA A 267 -4.55 2.72 16.00
CA ALA A 267 -3.39 2.96 15.12
C ALA A 267 -2.11 2.41 15.75
N TYR A 268 -1.92 2.64 17.06
CA TYR A 268 -0.81 2.10 17.84
C TYR A 268 -0.82 0.55 17.86
N GLU A 269 -1.99 -0.06 18.03
CA GLU A 269 -2.18 -1.53 18.03
C GLU A 269 -1.60 -2.19 16.77
N LEU A 270 -1.65 -1.52 15.63
CA LEU A 270 -1.10 -2.00 14.37
C LEU A 270 0.36 -1.57 14.15
N ALA A 271 0.67 -0.32 14.52
CA ALA A 271 1.97 0.27 14.23
C ALA A 271 3.08 -0.30 15.12
N HIS A 272 2.80 -0.54 16.41
CA HIS A 272 3.81 -1.03 17.35
C HIS A 272 4.36 -2.41 16.98
N PRO A 273 3.57 -3.47 16.82
CA PRO A 273 4.08 -4.78 16.44
C PRO A 273 4.71 -4.78 15.03
N LEU A 274 4.21 -3.96 14.10
CA LEU A 274 4.82 -3.80 12.79
C LEU A 274 6.21 -3.16 12.90
N HIS A 275 6.39 -2.15 13.73
CA HIS A 275 7.69 -1.50 13.96
C HIS A 275 8.72 -2.49 14.53
N GLU A 276 8.32 -3.29 15.51
CA GLU A 276 9.18 -4.36 16.05
C GLU A 276 9.55 -5.40 14.97
N GLU A 277 8.63 -5.73 14.08
CA GLU A 277 8.93 -6.63 12.96
C GLU A 277 9.92 -5.99 11.96
N PHE A 278 9.81 -4.69 11.67
CA PHE A 278 10.78 -3.98 10.83
C PHE A 278 12.18 -4.02 11.44
N LYS A 279 12.31 -3.81 12.76
CA LYS A 279 13.59 -3.92 13.49
C LYS A 279 14.14 -5.36 13.43
N ASN A 280 13.29 -6.35 13.71
CA ASN A 280 13.70 -7.75 13.71
C ASN A 280 14.16 -8.25 12.32
N LYS A 281 13.63 -7.65 11.27
CA LYS A 281 14.06 -7.90 9.87
C LYS A 281 15.31 -7.09 9.47
N GLY A 282 15.83 -6.23 10.35
CA GLY A 282 16.98 -5.35 10.05
C GLY A 282 16.68 -4.31 8.97
N ILE A 283 15.41 -3.89 8.85
CA ILE A 283 14.98 -2.86 7.89
C ILE A 283 15.23 -1.46 8.45
N LEU A 284 15.06 -1.31 9.78
CA LEU A 284 15.25 -0.09 10.56
C LEU A 284 16.19 -0.32 11.73
#